data_a35151f6456b64bb616a8e87587e7039
#
_entry.id   a35151f6456b64bb616a8e87587e7039
#
_cell.length_a   1.000
_cell.length_b   1.000
_cell.length_c   1.000
_cell.angle_alpha   90.00
_cell.angle_beta   90.00
_cell.angle_gamma   90.00
#
_symmetry.space_group_name_H-M   'P 1'
#
loop_
_entity.id
_entity.type
_entity.pdbx_description
1 polymer ?
#
loop_
_entity_poly.entity_id
_entity_poly.type
_entity_poly.pdbx_seq_one_letter_code
_entity_poly.pdbx_strand_id
1 'polypeptide(L)'
;MKLKYFLVLIFLLIVVTVRSQFDPDKICRVENGKMYFKIDLRWTQTQRKELARLFDLDSVLMAGVYSGKTSITVKDAQWQVVKLNDHLVELSKAMKPMAVKPASKHDVFMVDDRWVKAAEAEVERVSVDYGVNRFTRFSVFQYANGTARFFLPDHKKARNVFLSGSFNTWSTSQTPMQACDSGWVVTVKLKPGKYSYKYILDGTWTQDPFNKLTEDDLYGGNNSIVFCYNHIFRLRGYSSAKRVFLAGSFNYWNDRTLRMIHIKSYWMLPMYLREGTHAYKFIVDQAWVLDPENKLKRPDGSGNFNSVIGLGDTVVFRLKGYPNAKSVILSGTFNAWNTGELFMEKISGGWQLSYVLGPGNYEYKFIVDGNWMIDPANLNTTGEGVFQNSFLALKSNYEFRLDKYPDAKRVTLAGTFNGWDENNFVMTKKDGRWTFPIYLKPGKYTYKFKVDGKWILDPGNELWENNEYGTGNSVLWIEPGS
;
A
#
# COMPACT_ATOMS: atom_id res chain seq x y z
N MET A 1 -39.78 -62.32 -4.45
CA MET A 1 -39.47 -60.99 -4.99
C MET A 1 -39.06 -60.10 -3.86
N LYS A 2 -37.75 -59.93 -3.61
CA LYS A 2 -37.20 -59.14 -2.46
C LYS A 2 -36.56 -57.87 -3.01
N LEU A 3 -37.16 -56.75 -2.65
CA LEU A 3 -36.70 -55.42 -2.98
C LEU A 3 -35.58 -55.03 -1.96
N LYS A 4 -34.33 -54.88 -2.43
CA LYS A 4 -33.22 -54.43 -1.59
C LYS A 4 -33.20 -52.88 -1.64
N TYR A 5 -33.41 -52.26 -0.48
CA TYR A 5 -33.17 -50.85 -0.33
C TYR A 5 -31.64 -50.59 -0.24
N PHE A 6 -31.17 -49.80 -1.16
CA PHE A 6 -29.81 -49.30 -1.16
C PHE A 6 -29.82 -47.95 -0.40
N LEU A 7 -29.32 -47.94 0.81
CA LEU A 7 -29.15 -46.73 1.62
C LEU A 7 -27.88 -46.03 1.13
N VAL A 8 -28.04 -44.94 0.37
CA VAL A 8 -26.96 -44.02 0.05
C VAL A 8 -26.79 -43.09 1.23
N LEU A 9 -25.72 -43.31 1.99
CA LEU A 9 -25.27 -42.38 3.02
C LEU A 9 -24.59 -41.20 2.33
N ILE A 10 -25.28 -40.08 2.19
CA ILE A 10 -24.69 -38.81 1.77
C ILE A 10 -23.97 -38.25 2.99
N PHE A 11 -22.65 -38.37 3.01
CA PHE A 11 -21.78 -37.58 3.87
C PHE A 11 -21.80 -36.13 3.38
N LEU A 12 -22.65 -35.31 3.99
CA LEU A 12 -22.56 -33.86 3.90
C LEU A 12 -21.26 -33.46 4.65
N LEU A 13 -20.20 -33.28 3.92
CA LEU A 13 -19.02 -32.54 4.40
C LEU A 13 -19.45 -31.08 4.60
N ILE A 14 -19.94 -30.76 5.79
CA ILE A 14 -20.05 -29.37 6.22
C ILE A 14 -18.63 -28.87 6.37
N VAL A 15 -18.14 -28.16 5.38
CA VAL A 15 -16.96 -27.31 5.52
C VAL A 15 -17.36 -26.22 6.50
N VAL A 16 -17.15 -26.49 7.78
CA VAL A 16 -17.19 -25.45 8.81
C VAL A 16 -15.99 -24.54 8.51
N THR A 17 -16.26 -23.45 7.82
CA THR A 17 -15.35 -22.31 7.87
C THR A 17 -15.26 -21.93 9.34
N VAL A 18 -14.14 -22.23 9.95
CA VAL A 18 -13.82 -21.77 11.32
C VAL A 18 -13.66 -20.25 11.21
N ARG A 19 -14.79 -19.54 11.24
CA ARG A 19 -14.77 -18.14 11.66
C ARG A 19 -14.28 -18.16 13.09
N SER A 20 -13.31 -17.34 13.43
CA SER A 20 -12.91 -17.11 14.81
C SER A 20 -14.19 -16.99 15.63
N GLN A 21 -14.35 -17.87 16.62
CA GLN A 21 -15.56 -17.95 17.45
C GLN A 21 -15.67 -16.73 18.36
N PHE A 22 -14.65 -15.89 18.36
CA PHE A 22 -14.49 -14.72 19.18
C PHE A 22 -14.33 -13.46 18.30
N ASP A 23 -15.13 -12.47 18.64
CA ASP A 23 -14.99 -11.10 18.13
C ASP A 23 -14.01 -10.38 19.07
N PRO A 24 -12.78 -10.06 18.62
CA PRO A 24 -11.76 -9.45 19.46
C PRO A 24 -12.21 -8.15 20.10
N ASP A 25 -12.96 -7.32 19.38
CA ASP A 25 -13.43 -6.01 19.83
C ASP A 25 -14.46 -6.12 20.98
N LYS A 26 -15.15 -7.25 21.08
CA LYS A 26 -16.08 -7.51 22.19
C LYS A 26 -15.43 -8.14 23.40
N ILE A 27 -14.24 -8.71 23.22
CA ILE A 27 -13.55 -9.47 24.28
C ILE A 27 -12.44 -8.66 24.92
N CYS A 28 -11.65 -7.92 24.13
CA CYS A 28 -10.51 -7.17 24.60
C CYS A 28 -10.73 -5.66 24.40
N ARG A 29 -10.39 -4.86 25.41
CA ARG A 29 -10.29 -3.41 25.27
C ARG A 29 -9.10 -2.88 26.07
N VAL A 30 -8.58 -1.76 25.65
CA VAL A 30 -7.55 -1.01 26.41
C VAL A 30 -8.13 0.36 26.74
N GLU A 31 -8.11 0.70 28.02
CA GLU A 31 -8.69 1.93 28.51
C GLU A 31 -7.89 2.43 29.72
N ASN A 32 -7.55 3.73 29.77
CA ASN A 32 -6.84 4.36 30.89
C ASN A 32 -5.58 3.62 31.35
N GLY A 33 -4.75 3.14 30.39
CA GLY A 33 -3.52 2.42 30.70
C GLY A 33 -3.68 1.04 31.30
N LYS A 34 -4.88 0.45 31.16
CA LYS A 34 -5.18 -0.92 31.55
C LYS A 34 -5.73 -1.70 30.36
N MET A 35 -5.40 -2.96 30.33
CA MET A 35 -5.96 -3.93 29.40
C MET A 35 -7.06 -4.71 30.08
N TYR A 36 -8.17 -4.92 29.40
CA TYR A 36 -9.34 -5.61 29.92
C TYR A 36 -9.73 -6.76 28.98
N PHE A 37 -10.12 -7.89 29.55
CA PHE A 37 -10.70 -9.02 28.84
C PHE A 37 -12.01 -9.45 29.47
N LYS A 38 -13.05 -9.64 28.67
CA LYS A 38 -14.32 -10.25 29.10
C LYS A 38 -14.26 -11.75 28.82
N ILE A 39 -14.46 -12.57 29.87
CA ILE A 39 -14.44 -14.02 29.80
C ILE A 39 -15.79 -14.58 30.28
N ASP A 40 -16.41 -15.38 29.41
CA ASP A 40 -17.61 -16.14 29.80
C ASP A 40 -17.21 -17.49 30.42
N LEU A 41 -17.56 -17.69 31.66
CA LEU A 41 -17.20 -18.90 32.41
C LEU A 41 -17.86 -20.17 31.85
N ARG A 42 -18.89 -20.04 31.01
CA ARG A 42 -19.55 -21.17 30.34
C ARG A 42 -18.81 -21.69 29.14
N TRP A 43 -17.79 -20.98 28.65
CA TRP A 43 -17.04 -21.44 27.50
C TRP A 43 -16.47 -22.84 27.70
N THR A 44 -16.58 -23.63 26.63
CA THR A 44 -16.00 -24.99 26.58
C THR A 44 -14.49 -24.97 26.67
N GLN A 45 -13.88 -26.09 27.00
CA GLN A 45 -12.44 -26.22 27.10
C GLN A 45 -11.74 -25.86 25.76
N THR A 46 -12.35 -26.19 24.63
CA THR A 46 -11.86 -25.83 23.29
C THR A 46 -11.86 -24.32 23.09
N GLN A 47 -12.96 -23.66 23.44
CA GLN A 47 -13.09 -22.18 23.36
C GLN A 47 -12.06 -21.49 24.28
N ARG A 48 -11.87 -21.99 25.49
CA ARG A 48 -10.88 -21.47 26.45
C ARG A 48 -9.45 -21.57 25.90
N LYS A 49 -9.09 -22.71 25.28
CA LYS A 49 -7.79 -22.89 24.65
C LYS A 49 -7.59 -21.96 23.45
N GLU A 50 -8.64 -21.77 22.64
CA GLU A 50 -8.58 -20.86 21.49
C GLU A 50 -8.42 -19.41 21.95
N LEU A 51 -9.18 -18.98 22.97
CA LEU A 51 -9.02 -17.64 23.55
C LEU A 51 -7.60 -17.44 24.08
N ALA A 52 -7.09 -18.41 24.86
CA ALA A 52 -5.73 -18.34 25.41
C ALA A 52 -4.68 -18.24 24.31
N ARG A 53 -4.85 -18.96 23.21
CA ARG A 53 -3.98 -18.90 22.04
C ARG A 53 -4.09 -17.57 21.28
N LEU A 54 -5.32 -17.07 21.10
CA LEU A 54 -5.57 -15.82 20.37
C LEU A 54 -4.98 -14.60 21.08
N PHE A 55 -5.04 -14.60 22.41
CA PHE A 55 -4.62 -13.45 23.22
C PHE A 55 -3.35 -13.72 24.06
N ASP A 56 -2.62 -14.77 23.76
CA ASP A 56 -1.41 -15.20 24.51
C ASP A 56 -1.63 -15.20 26.04
N LEU A 57 -2.82 -15.64 26.46
CA LEU A 57 -3.15 -15.69 27.87
C LEU A 57 -2.54 -16.94 28.51
N ASP A 58 -1.75 -16.71 29.55
CA ASP A 58 -1.06 -17.76 30.27
C ASP A 58 -2.05 -18.79 30.87
N SER A 59 -1.69 -20.05 30.83
CA SER A 59 -2.51 -21.17 31.35
C SER A 59 -2.79 -21.05 32.84
N VAL A 60 -1.87 -20.50 33.63
CA VAL A 60 -2.03 -20.25 35.06
C VAL A 60 -3.08 -19.15 35.29
N LEU A 61 -3.06 -18.11 34.44
CA LEU A 61 -4.07 -17.05 34.47
C LEU A 61 -5.45 -17.64 34.20
N MET A 62 -5.59 -18.40 33.11
CA MET A 62 -6.87 -19.01 32.75
C MET A 62 -7.38 -19.97 33.82
N ALA A 63 -6.53 -20.82 34.38
CA ALA A 63 -6.91 -21.70 35.47
C ALA A 63 -7.37 -20.92 36.72
N GLY A 64 -6.70 -19.84 37.06
CA GLY A 64 -7.07 -18.97 38.18
C GLY A 64 -8.44 -18.31 37.98
N VAL A 65 -8.75 -17.85 36.78
CA VAL A 65 -10.06 -17.26 36.44
C VAL A 65 -11.19 -18.28 36.64
N TYR A 66 -11.04 -19.47 36.09
CA TYR A 66 -12.05 -20.51 36.18
C TYR A 66 -12.15 -21.17 37.57
N SER A 67 -11.14 -20.97 38.43
CA SER A 67 -11.22 -21.35 39.87
C SER A 67 -11.77 -20.25 40.79
N GLY A 68 -12.21 -19.13 40.23
CA GLY A 68 -12.86 -18.04 40.96
C GLY A 68 -11.91 -17.10 41.72
N LYS A 69 -10.61 -17.07 41.38
CA LYS A 69 -9.68 -16.14 42.02
C LYS A 69 -9.97 -14.70 41.58
N THR A 70 -9.90 -13.77 42.50
CA THR A 70 -10.12 -12.32 42.27
C THR A 70 -8.86 -11.57 41.90
N SER A 71 -7.68 -12.16 42.19
CA SER A 71 -6.38 -11.61 41.81
C SER A 71 -5.45 -12.77 41.45
N ILE A 72 -4.69 -12.64 40.36
CA ILE A 72 -3.81 -13.67 39.85
C ILE A 72 -2.51 -13.01 39.42
N THR A 73 -1.38 -13.50 39.91
CA THR A 73 -0.05 -13.04 39.50
C THR A 73 0.53 -14.06 38.54
N VAL A 74 0.90 -13.60 37.35
CA VAL A 74 1.56 -14.41 36.32
C VAL A 74 2.79 -13.67 35.83
N LYS A 75 3.95 -14.30 35.94
CA LYS A 75 5.22 -13.64 35.71
C LYS A 75 5.29 -12.35 36.59
N ASP A 76 5.58 -11.22 36.03
CA ASP A 76 5.65 -9.96 36.79
C ASP A 76 4.35 -9.12 36.68
N ALA A 77 3.29 -9.70 36.18
CA ALA A 77 2.01 -9.00 35.98
C ALA A 77 0.94 -9.48 36.98
N GLN A 78 0.33 -8.52 37.68
CA GLN A 78 -0.80 -8.75 38.55
C GLN A 78 -2.10 -8.47 37.77
N TRP A 79 -2.94 -9.50 37.67
CA TRP A 79 -4.24 -9.42 37.06
C TRP A 79 -5.34 -9.33 38.13
N GLN A 80 -6.31 -8.47 37.89
CA GLN A 80 -7.52 -8.36 38.70
C GLN A 80 -8.67 -9.03 37.96
N VAL A 81 -9.52 -9.77 38.66
CA VAL A 81 -10.70 -10.42 38.12
C VAL A 81 -11.93 -9.87 38.81
N VAL A 82 -12.80 -9.22 38.06
CA VAL A 82 -14.05 -8.65 38.57
C VAL A 82 -15.23 -9.45 37.97
N LYS A 83 -16.11 -9.93 38.83
CA LYS A 83 -17.35 -10.59 38.42
C LYS A 83 -18.33 -9.54 37.92
N LEU A 84 -18.74 -9.64 36.66
CA LEU A 84 -19.75 -8.77 36.07
C LEU A 84 -21.19 -9.32 36.30
N ASN A 85 -21.33 -10.65 36.22
CA ASN A 85 -22.58 -11.40 36.55
C ASN A 85 -22.21 -12.86 36.81
N ASP A 86 -23.22 -13.76 36.93
CA ASP A 86 -22.99 -15.16 37.32
C ASP A 86 -22.11 -15.97 36.37
N HIS A 87 -21.95 -15.55 35.13
CA HIS A 87 -21.17 -16.26 34.12
C HIS A 87 -20.17 -15.40 33.39
N LEU A 88 -20.11 -14.09 33.63
CA LEU A 88 -19.21 -13.19 32.94
C LEU A 88 -18.25 -12.51 33.94
N VAL A 89 -16.97 -12.61 33.67
CA VAL A 89 -15.92 -11.94 34.44
C VAL A 89 -15.11 -11.01 33.53
N GLU A 90 -14.59 -9.98 34.14
CA GLU A 90 -13.66 -9.06 33.49
C GLU A 90 -12.28 -9.17 34.14
N LEU A 91 -11.30 -9.54 33.34
CA LEU A 91 -9.87 -9.49 33.69
C LEU A 91 -9.31 -8.13 33.38
N SER A 92 -8.48 -7.61 34.25
CA SER A 92 -7.71 -6.40 33.94
C SER A 92 -6.30 -6.46 34.48
N LYS A 93 -5.36 -5.84 33.77
CA LYS A 93 -4.00 -5.55 34.27
C LYS A 93 -3.59 -4.15 33.89
N ALA A 94 -2.80 -3.52 34.76
CA ALA A 94 -2.08 -2.31 34.38
C ALA A 94 -1.04 -2.63 33.30
N MET A 95 -1.01 -1.82 32.25
CA MET A 95 0.06 -1.90 31.26
C MET A 95 1.28 -1.18 31.84
N LYS A 96 2.37 -1.90 32.07
CA LYS A 96 3.64 -1.28 32.46
C LYS A 96 4.13 -0.44 31.28
N PRO A 97 4.63 0.79 31.50
CA PRO A 97 5.41 1.48 30.48
C PRO A 97 6.56 0.56 30.10
N MET A 98 6.69 0.21 28.84
CA MET A 98 7.83 -0.59 28.40
C MET A 98 9.08 0.26 28.55
N ALA A 99 10.06 -0.25 29.31
CA ALA A 99 11.43 0.27 29.26
C ALA A 99 11.92 0.08 27.82
N VAL A 100 12.37 1.19 27.22
CA VAL A 100 12.73 1.29 25.81
C VAL A 100 13.83 0.30 25.48
N LYS A 101 13.46 -0.84 24.90
CA LYS A 101 14.27 -1.51 23.90
C LYS A 101 13.71 -1.14 22.54
N PRO A 102 14.56 -0.93 21.52
CA PRO A 102 14.01 -0.72 20.17
C PRO A 102 13.04 -1.86 19.88
N ALA A 103 11.79 -1.49 19.54
CA ALA A 103 10.72 -2.44 19.28
C ALA A 103 11.19 -3.48 18.31
N SER A 104 11.18 -4.75 18.71
CA SER A 104 11.31 -5.82 17.74
C SER A 104 10.04 -5.86 16.90
N LYS A 105 10.12 -6.30 15.66
CA LYS A 105 8.97 -6.46 14.76
C LYS A 105 7.82 -7.32 15.35
N HIS A 106 8.03 -7.90 16.51
CA HIS A 106 7.11 -8.82 17.20
C HIS A 106 6.41 -8.20 18.43
N ASP A 107 6.71 -6.95 18.79
CA ASP A 107 6.11 -6.28 19.95
C ASP A 107 4.82 -5.51 19.60
N VAL A 108 4.26 -5.74 18.44
CA VAL A 108 2.96 -5.18 18.04
C VAL A 108 1.87 -5.97 18.76
N PHE A 109 1.20 -5.31 19.69
CA PHE A 109 0.01 -5.84 20.35
C PHE A 109 -1.04 -6.14 19.30
N MET A 110 -1.37 -7.40 19.24
CA MET A 110 -2.37 -8.12 18.49
C MET A 110 -3.53 -7.30 17.96
N VAL A 111 -3.39 -6.87 16.78
CA VAL A 111 -4.43 -6.97 15.80
C VAL A 111 -4.15 -8.27 15.03
N ASP A 112 -5.19 -9.05 14.81
CA ASP A 112 -5.18 -10.33 14.09
C ASP A 112 -3.95 -10.52 13.16
N ASP A 113 -3.13 -11.55 13.40
CA ASP A 113 -1.96 -11.93 12.57
C ASP A 113 -2.21 -11.86 11.05
N ARG A 114 -3.48 -11.96 10.62
CA ARG A 114 -3.91 -11.81 9.23
C ARG A 114 -3.76 -10.37 8.75
N TRP A 115 -3.96 -9.37 9.62
CA TRP A 115 -3.81 -7.94 9.28
C TRP A 115 -2.36 -7.53 9.20
N VAL A 116 -1.53 -7.98 10.14
CA VAL A 116 -0.09 -7.72 10.12
C VAL A 116 0.54 -8.35 8.88
N LYS A 117 0.20 -9.59 8.56
CA LYS A 117 0.69 -10.28 7.36
C LYS A 117 0.13 -9.70 6.06
N ALA A 118 -1.13 -9.28 6.05
CA ALA A 118 -1.71 -8.60 4.89
C ALA A 118 -1.12 -7.20 4.70
N ALA A 119 -0.94 -6.44 5.78
CA ALA A 119 -0.31 -5.12 5.74
C ALA A 119 1.17 -5.20 5.35
N GLU A 120 1.94 -6.18 5.87
CA GLU A 120 3.33 -6.44 5.46
C GLU A 120 3.39 -6.89 4.00
N ALA A 121 2.54 -7.81 3.58
CA ALA A 121 2.48 -8.28 2.19
C ALA A 121 2.06 -7.18 1.21
N GLU A 122 1.28 -6.19 1.64
CA GLU A 122 0.86 -5.07 0.78
C GLU A 122 1.76 -3.86 0.88
N VAL A 123 2.45 -3.63 1.99
CA VAL A 123 3.54 -2.64 2.06
C VAL A 123 4.64 -3.04 1.08
N GLU A 124 4.90 -4.34 0.87
CA GLU A 124 5.81 -4.80 -0.18
C GLU A 124 5.24 -4.69 -1.60
N ARG A 125 3.91 -4.70 -1.78
CA ARG A 125 3.27 -4.43 -3.09
C ARG A 125 3.35 -2.95 -3.50
N VAL A 126 3.74 -2.10 -2.58
CA VAL A 126 3.69 -0.67 -2.76
C VAL A 126 4.91 -0.17 -3.54
N SER A 127 4.56 0.38 -4.68
CA SER A 127 5.32 1.27 -5.53
C SER A 127 6.66 0.77 -6.02
N VAL A 128 6.59 -0.19 -6.92
CA VAL A 128 7.62 -0.23 -7.95
C VAL A 128 7.30 0.91 -8.92
N ASP A 129 8.24 1.81 -9.10
CA ASP A 129 8.08 2.89 -10.08
C ASP A 129 7.92 2.33 -11.50
N TYR A 130 8.52 1.17 -11.76
CA TYR A 130 8.42 0.45 -13.02
C TYR A 130 8.73 -1.04 -12.86
N GLY A 131 8.34 -1.83 -13.87
CA GLY A 131 8.67 -3.25 -13.93
C GLY A 131 8.74 -3.80 -15.35
N VAL A 132 9.72 -4.66 -15.58
CA VAL A 132 9.93 -5.36 -16.86
C VAL A 132 10.17 -6.83 -16.59
N ASN A 133 9.44 -7.69 -17.25
CA ASN A 133 9.57 -9.13 -17.10
C ASN A 133 10.91 -9.67 -17.65
N ARG A 134 11.47 -10.66 -16.96
CA ARG A 134 12.75 -11.31 -17.30
C ARG A 134 12.60 -12.83 -17.38
N PHE A 135 11.76 -13.30 -18.31
CA PHE A 135 11.60 -14.73 -18.57
C PHE A 135 12.70 -15.27 -19.48
N THR A 136 13.10 -16.50 -19.23
CA THR A 136 14.07 -17.22 -20.09
C THR A 136 13.43 -17.75 -21.38
N ARG A 137 12.08 -17.87 -21.42
CA ARG A 137 11.29 -18.26 -22.59
C ARG A 137 10.08 -17.35 -22.71
N PHE A 138 9.82 -16.79 -23.89
CA PHE A 138 8.69 -15.89 -24.13
C PHE A 138 7.31 -16.56 -23.99
N SER A 139 7.25 -17.87 -24.14
CA SER A 139 5.98 -18.62 -24.09
C SER A 139 5.42 -18.82 -22.69
N VAL A 140 6.23 -18.66 -21.64
CA VAL A 140 5.80 -18.99 -20.27
C VAL A 140 4.88 -17.94 -19.66
N PHE A 141 4.97 -16.71 -20.12
CA PHE A 141 4.07 -15.63 -19.69
C PHE A 141 3.68 -14.74 -20.86
N GLN A 142 2.39 -14.46 -20.97
CA GLN A 142 1.85 -13.51 -21.94
C GLN A 142 0.80 -12.66 -21.25
N TYR A 143 0.80 -11.36 -21.56
CA TYR A 143 -0.19 -10.44 -21.02
C TYR A 143 -0.73 -9.54 -22.13
N ALA A 144 -2.04 -9.48 -22.26
CA ALA A 144 -2.72 -8.60 -23.19
C ALA A 144 -4.15 -8.31 -22.70
N ASN A 145 -4.60 -7.08 -22.86
CA ASN A 145 -5.98 -6.65 -22.58
C ASN A 145 -6.51 -7.12 -21.21
N GLY A 146 -5.70 -6.94 -20.15
CA GLY A 146 -6.07 -7.32 -18.80
C GLY A 146 -6.09 -8.83 -18.54
N THR A 147 -5.52 -9.63 -19.43
CA THR A 147 -5.49 -11.08 -19.33
C THR A 147 -4.05 -11.59 -19.32
N ALA A 148 -3.70 -12.29 -18.25
CA ALA A 148 -2.40 -12.92 -18.03
C ALA A 148 -2.51 -14.42 -18.29
N ARG A 149 -1.72 -14.93 -19.20
CA ARG A 149 -1.59 -16.37 -19.48
C ARG A 149 -0.27 -16.85 -18.89
N PHE A 150 -0.34 -17.79 -17.96
CA PHE A 150 0.81 -18.49 -17.38
C PHE A 150 0.90 -19.88 -18.04
N PHE A 151 2.11 -20.25 -18.40
CA PHE A 151 2.41 -21.57 -18.96
C PHE A 151 3.63 -22.15 -18.25
N LEU A 152 3.44 -23.25 -17.57
CA LEU A 152 4.51 -24.05 -16.96
C LEU A 152 4.87 -25.21 -17.91
N PRO A 153 5.99 -25.13 -18.62
CA PRO A 153 6.47 -26.22 -19.48
C PRO A 153 6.79 -27.47 -18.68
N ASP A 154 6.75 -28.58 -19.35
CA ASP A 154 7.11 -29.88 -18.79
C ASP A 154 6.17 -30.33 -17.65
N HIS A 155 6.65 -30.91 -16.59
CA HIS A 155 5.89 -31.37 -15.42
C HIS A 155 4.69 -32.27 -15.72
N LYS A 156 4.72 -33.04 -16.84
CA LYS A 156 3.62 -33.93 -17.29
C LYS A 156 3.28 -35.04 -16.30
N LYS A 157 4.16 -35.33 -15.35
CA LYS A 157 3.94 -36.34 -14.29
C LYS A 157 3.10 -35.81 -13.12
N ALA A 158 2.97 -34.50 -12.97
CA ALA A 158 2.12 -33.92 -11.95
C ALA A 158 0.65 -34.25 -12.22
N ARG A 159 -0.10 -34.53 -11.16
CA ARG A 159 -1.54 -34.85 -11.24
C ARG A 159 -2.38 -33.60 -11.13
N ASN A 160 -1.96 -32.66 -10.27
CA ASN A 160 -2.65 -31.41 -10.01
C ASN A 160 -1.64 -30.27 -9.98
N VAL A 161 -1.89 -29.22 -10.72
CA VAL A 161 -1.09 -28.01 -10.70
C VAL A 161 -2.00 -26.80 -10.48
N PHE A 162 -1.64 -25.95 -9.53
CA PHE A 162 -2.34 -24.71 -9.26
C PHE A 162 -1.37 -23.53 -9.40
N LEU A 163 -1.90 -22.39 -9.81
CA LEU A 163 -1.20 -21.11 -9.76
C LEU A 163 -1.68 -20.35 -8.51
N SER A 164 -0.78 -20.01 -7.62
CA SER A 164 -1.06 -19.27 -6.39
C SER A 164 -0.22 -18.00 -6.34
N GLY A 165 -0.78 -16.92 -5.83
CA GLY A 165 -0.07 -15.68 -5.77
C GLY A 165 -0.86 -14.56 -5.08
N SER A 166 -0.27 -13.37 -5.09
CA SER A 166 -0.86 -12.18 -4.49
C SER A 166 -2.24 -11.82 -5.06
N PHE A 167 -2.56 -12.23 -6.27
CA PHE A 167 -3.83 -11.97 -6.96
C PHE A 167 -4.99 -12.86 -6.49
N ASN A 168 -4.73 -13.96 -5.80
CA ASN A 168 -5.76 -14.86 -5.27
C ASN A 168 -5.54 -15.16 -3.78
N THR A 169 -4.89 -14.23 -3.08
CA THR A 169 -4.59 -14.31 -1.64
C THR A 169 -3.88 -15.61 -1.27
N TRP A 170 -2.97 -16.06 -2.13
CA TRP A 170 -2.18 -17.29 -1.98
C TRP A 170 -3.03 -18.55 -1.79
N SER A 171 -4.21 -18.59 -2.40
CA SER A 171 -5.10 -19.75 -2.35
C SER A 171 -4.45 -20.97 -3.01
N THR A 172 -4.50 -22.11 -2.34
CA THR A 172 -3.95 -23.37 -2.85
C THR A 172 -4.85 -24.13 -3.81
N SER A 173 -6.07 -23.64 -4.07
CA SER A 173 -7.09 -24.36 -4.83
C SER A 173 -7.90 -23.53 -5.80
N GLN A 174 -7.92 -22.20 -5.69
CA GLN A 174 -8.80 -21.34 -6.51
C GLN A 174 -8.40 -21.23 -7.98
N THR A 175 -7.14 -21.48 -8.33
CA THR A 175 -6.65 -21.27 -9.69
C THR A 175 -6.00 -22.55 -10.23
N PRO A 176 -6.79 -23.61 -10.56
CA PRO A 176 -6.26 -24.82 -11.13
C PRO A 176 -5.75 -24.56 -12.56
N MET A 177 -4.62 -25.16 -12.88
CA MET A 177 -4.06 -25.14 -14.24
C MET A 177 -4.60 -26.32 -15.05
N GLN A 178 -4.72 -26.12 -16.35
CA GLN A 178 -5.13 -27.15 -17.30
C GLN A 178 -3.92 -27.81 -17.92
N ALA A 179 -3.91 -29.13 -17.94
CA ALA A 179 -2.89 -29.89 -18.63
C ALA A 179 -3.00 -29.70 -20.14
N CYS A 180 -1.88 -29.63 -20.84
CA CYS A 180 -1.76 -29.62 -22.27
C CYS A 180 -0.55 -30.45 -22.72
N ASP A 181 -0.37 -30.67 -24.03
CA ASP A 181 0.67 -31.55 -24.59
C ASP A 181 2.09 -31.19 -24.13
N SER A 182 2.36 -29.94 -23.81
CA SER A 182 3.70 -29.46 -23.50
C SER A 182 3.87 -28.98 -22.05
N GLY A 183 2.84 -29.12 -21.20
CA GLY A 183 2.89 -28.67 -19.82
C GLY A 183 1.52 -28.29 -19.25
N TRP A 184 1.48 -27.22 -18.48
CA TRP A 184 0.29 -26.72 -17.79
C TRP A 184 0.03 -25.25 -18.11
N VAL A 185 -1.23 -24.89 -18.30
CA VAL A 185 -1.63 -23.54 -18.69
C VAL A 185 -2.79 -23.04 -17.84
N VAL A 186 -2.77 -21.75 -17.53
CA VAL A 186 -3.91 -21.05 -16.93
C VAL A 186 -3.95 -19.61 -17.40
N THR A 187 -5.15 -19.08 -17.48
CA THR A 187 -5.39 -17.68 -17.84
C THR A 187 -6.15 -16.99 -16.71
N VAL A 188 -5.62 -15.85 -16.27
CA VAL A 188 -6.15 -15.08 -15.15
C VAL A 188 -6.39 -13.63 -15.59
N LYS A 189 -7.49 -13.02 -15.16
CA LYS A 189 -7.71 -11.60 -15.37
C LYS A 189 -6.96 -10.81 -14.30
N LEU A 190 -5.99 -10.01 -14.71
CA LEU A 190 -5.18 -9.18 -13.82
C LEU A 190 -5.15 -7.74 -14.34
N LYS A 191 -5.27 -6.78 -13.45
CA LYS A 191 -5.01 -5.37 -13.78
C LYS A 191 -3.51 -5.16 -13.98
N PRO A 192 -3.09 -4.07 -14.65
CA PRO A 192 -1.68 -3.70 -14.66
C PRO A 192 -1.13 -3.58 -13.23
N GLY A 193 0.08 -4.13 -13.01
CA GLY A 193 0.68 -4.15 -11.66
C GLY A 193 1.79 -5.19 -11.51
N LYS A 194 2.40 -5.19 -10.34
CA LYS A 194 3.34 -6.21 -9.87
C LYS A 194 2.57 -7.31 -9.14
N TYR A 195 2.89 -8.56 -9.41
CA TYR A 195 2.31 -9.72 -8.74
C TYR A 195 3.40 -10.72 -8.37
N SER A 196 3.28 -11.26 -7.16
CA SER A 196 4.11 -12.35 -6.68
C SER A 196 3.35 -13.66 -6.83
N TYR A 197 4.02 -14.74 -7.23
CA TYR A 197 3.37 -16.03 -7.46
C TYR A 197 4.31 -17.22 -7.29
N LYS A 198 3.71 -18.38 -7.10
CA LYS A 198 4.32 -19.72 -7.19
C LYS A 198 3.37 -20.69 -7.88
N TYR A 199 3.91 -21.79 -8.36
CA TYR A 199 3.12 -22.96 -8.73
C TYR A 199 2.99 -23.90 -7.53
N ILE A 200 1.91 -24.66 -7.47
CA ILE A 200 1.72 -25.75 -6.52
C ILE A 200 1.57 -27.03 -7.32
N LEU A 201 2.59 -27.91 -7.28
CA LEU A 201 2.64 -29.17 -8.00
C LEU A 201 2.40 -30.30 -6.99
N ASP A 202 1.26 -31.00 -7.13
CA ASP A 202 0.88 -32.10 -6.21
C ASP A 202 1.07 -31.74 -4.73
N GLY A 203 0.70 -30.49 -4.36
CA GLY A 203 0.83 -29.94 -3.01
C GLY A 203 2.18 -29.30 -2.68
N THR A 204 3.18 -29.36 -3.56
CA THR A 204 4.50 -28.78 -3.35
C THR A 204 4.60 -27.38 -3.96
N TRP A 205 4.93 -26.37 -3.12
CA TRP A 205 5.18 -25.00 -3.57
C TRP A 205 6.46 -24.92 -4.39
N THR A 206 6.35 -24.45 -5.61
CA THR A 206 7.41 -24.43 -6.61
C THR A 206 7.53 -23.03 -7.23
N GLN A 207 8.72 -22.44 -7.12
CA GLN A 207 9.05 -21.21 -7.83
C GLN A 207 9.08 -21.45 -9.34
N ASP A 208 8.75 -20.43 -10.14
CA ASP A 208 8.84 -20.54 -11.60
C ASP A 208 10.31 -20.63 -12.05
N PRO A 209 10.75 -21.76 -12.59
CA PRO A 209 12.14 -21.95 -13.00
C PRO A 209 12.54 -21.13 -14.24
N PHE A 210 11.56 -20.58 -14.95
CA PHE A 210 11.79 -19.76 -16.16
C PHE A 210 11.76 -18.27 -15.90
N ASN A 211 11.44 -17.85 -14.65
CA ASN A 211 11.41 -16.43 -14.26
C ASN A 211 12.65 -16.06 -13.44
N LYS A 212 13.38 -15.03 -13.92
CA LYS A 212 14.58 -14.52 -13.23
C LYS A 212 14.27 -13.48 -12.16
N LEU A 213 13.02 -13.02 -12.08
CA LEU A 213 12.60 -12.03 -11.09
C LEU A 213 12.03 -12.75 -9.87
N THR A 214 12.62 -12.48 -8.73
CA THR A 214 12.23 -13.08 -7.45
C THR A 214 12.27 -12.06 -6.32
N GLU A 215 11.52 -12.34 -5.27
CA GLU A 215 11.56 -11.63 -3.99
C GLU A 215 11.49 -12.62 -2.84
N ASP A 216 11.98 -12.24 -1.69
CA ASP A 216 11.89 -13.04 -0.46
C ASP A 216 10.41 -13.30 -0.12
N ASP A 217 10.08 -14.52 0.28
CA ASP A 217 8.73 -14.91 0.69
C ASP A 217 8.50 -14.78 2.20
N LEU A 218 9.50 -14.25 2.93
CA LEU A 218 9.53 -14.10 4.39
C LEU A 218 9.51 -15.43 5.19
N TYR A 219 9.55 -16.55 4.49
CA TYR A 219 9.56 -17.91 5.09
C TYR A 219 10.83 -18.69 4.76
N GLY A 220 11.89 -17.98 4.31
CA GLY A 220 13.18 -18.58 3.94
C GLY A 220 13.24 -19.10 2.51
N GLY A 221 12.30 -18.72 1.66
CA GLY A 221 12.24 -19.00 0.23
C GLY A 221 12.04 -17.73 -0.61
N ASN A 222 11.72 -17.92 -1.88
CA ASN A 222 11.46 -16.82 -2.80
C ASN A 222 10.15 -17.02 -3.56
N ASN A 223 9.46 -15.93 -3.81
CA ASN A 223 8.36 -15.83 -4.77
C ASN A 223 8.89 -15.42 -6.14
N SER A 224 8.27 -15.92 -7.20
CA SER A 224 8.47 -15.39 -8.55
C SER A 224 7.66 -14.10 -8.71
N ILE A 225 8.21 -13.10 -9.43
CA ILE A 225 7.54 -11.82 -9.68
C ILE A 225 7.16 -11.72 -11.14
N VAL A 226 5.95 -11.22 -11.41
CA VAL A 226 5.50 -10.88 -12.76
C VAL A 226 4.91 -9.48 -12.80
N PHE A 227 5.15 -8.77 -13.89
CA PHE A 227 4.56 -7.47 -14.17
C PHE A 227 3.53 -7.58 -15.30
N CYS A 228 2.29 -7.20 -15.00
CA CYS A 228 1.27 -6.93 -16.00
C CYS A 228 1.45 -5.48 -16.47
N TYR A 229 1.94 -5.29 -17.67
CA TYR A 229 2.32 -3.98 -18.19
C TYR A 229 1.10 -3.11 -18.53
N ASN A 230 1.24 -1.80 -18.38
CA ASN A 230 0.25 -0.80 -18.80
C ASN A 230 0.76 0.09 -19.95
N HIS A 231 2.03 -0.05 -20.32
CA HIS A 231 2.59 0.70 -21.43
C HIS A 231 3.55 -0.15 -22.25
N ILE A 232 3.63 0.14 -23.56
CA ILE A 232 4.62 -0.48 -24.44
C ILE A 232 5.36 0.64 -25.15
N PHE A 233 6.62 0.84 -24.75
CA PHE A 233 7.50 1.72 -25.51
C PHE A 233 7.83 1.11 -26.85
N ARG A 234 7.74 1.91 -27.90
CA ARG A 234 8.08 1.52 -29.28
C ARG A 234 8.97 2.56 -29.92
N LEU A 235 10.01 2.10 -30.60
CA LEU A 235 10.85 2.96 -31.42
C LEU A 235 10.91 2.35 -32.84
N ARG A 236 10.31 3.03 -33.78
CA ARG A 236 10.34 2.64 -35.21
C ARG A 236 11.58 3.19 -35.90
N GLY A 237 11.94 2.61 -36.99
CA GLY A 237 13.22 2.84 -37.63
C GLY A 237 14.36 2.23 -36.81
N TYR A 238 15.55 2.72 -37.02
CA TYR A 238 16.76 2.23 -36.35
C TYR A 238 16.96 0.70 -36.44
N SER A 239 16.50 0.09 -37.53
CA SER A 239 16.61 -1.37 -37.76
C SER A 239 18.05 -1.87 -37.84
N SER A 240 18.99 -0.99 -38.19
CA SER A 240 20.44 -1.26 -38.23
C SER A 240 21.14 -1.08 -36.88
N ALA A 241 20.47 -0.53 -35.87
CA ALA A 241 21.04 -0.34 -34.54
C ALA A 241 21.39 -1.69 -33.89
N LYS A 242 22.55 -1.74 -33.25
CA LYS A 242 23.00 -2.96 -32.54
C LYS A 242 22.27 -3.13 -31.20
N ARG A 243 21.97 -2.02 -30.55
CA ARG A 243 21.35 -1.99 -29.20
C ARG A 243 20.51 -0.74 -29.04
N VAL A 244 19.33 -0.92 -28.45
CA VAL A 244 18.50 0.18 -28.01
C VAL A 244 18.14 -0.03 -26.54
N PHE A 245 18.30 1.01 -25.76
CA PHE A 245 17.87 1.06 -24.37
C PHE A 245 16.84 2.17 -24.17
N LEU A 246 16.10 2.07 -23.09
CA LEU A 246 15.17 3.09 -22.61
C LEU A 246 15.71 3.65 -21.30
N ALA A 247 15.71 4.95 -21.14
CA ALA A 247 15.99 5.61 -19.87
C ALA A 247 14.96 6.70 -19.61
N GLY A 248 14.65 6.95 -18.35
CA GLY A 248 13.67 7.95 -17.97
C GLY A 248 13.65 8.22 -16.48
N SER A 249 12.73 9.08 -16.04
CA SER A 249 12.53 9.43 -14.64
C SER A 249 12.28 8.22 -13.75
N PHE A 250 11.65 7.17 -14.28
CA PHE A 250 11.32 5.93 -13.57
C PHE A 250 12.53 5.07 -13.20
N ASN A 251 13.66 5.16 -13.93
CA ASN A 251 14.89 4.38 -13.64
C ASN A 251 16.11 5.30 -13.39
N TYR A 252 15.87 6.53 -12.92
CA TYR A 252 16.89 7.52 -12.63
C TYR A 252 17.85 7.77 -13.82
N TRP A 253 17.32 7.73 -15.04
CA TRP A 253 18.05 7.93 -16.29
C TRP A 253 19.17 6.94 -16.52
N ASN A 254 19.08 5.73 -15.94
CA ASN A 254 20.09 4.68 -16.18
C ASN A 254 19.98 4.14 -17.60
N ASP A 255 21.02 4.37 -18.39
CA ASP A 255 21.09 4.10 -19.82
C ASP A 255 21.44 2.64 -20.20
N ARG A 256 21.57 1.73 -19.19
CA ARG A 256 22.06 0.36 -19.40
C ARG A 256 21.13 -0.73 -18.89
N THR A 257 20.10 -0.40 -18.14
CA THR A 257 19.26 -1.41 -17.44
C THR A 257 18.08 -1.89 -18.25
N LEU A 258 17.48 -1.03 -19.08
CA LEU A 258 16.23 -1.32 -19.81
C LEU A 258 16.50 -1.52 -21.30
N ARG A 259 17.05 -2.69 -21.64
CA ARG A 259 17.31 -3.06 -23.03
C ARG A 259 15.99 -3.36 -23.73
N MET A 260 15.77 -2.75 -24.90
CA MET A 260 14.60 -3.03 -25.76
C MET A 260 14.80 -4.29 -26.60
N ILE A 261 13.70 -4.87 -27.02
CA ILE A 261 13.65 -6.08 -27.86
C ILE A 261 13.43 -5.64 -29.30
N HIS A 262 14.27 -6.13 -30.22
CA HIS A 262 14.11 -5.89 -31.64
C HIS A 262 13.08 -6.83 -32.25
N ILE A 263 12.02 -6.30 -32.82
CA ILE A 263 10.95 -7.06 -33.47
C ILE A 263 10.81 -6.57 -34.91
N LYS A 264 11.29 -7.37 -35.85
CA LYS A 264 11.23 -7.05 -37.29
C LYS A 264 11.76 -5.63 -37.59
N SER A 265 10.90 -4.62 -37.70
CA SER A 265 11.23 -3.28 -38.10
C SER A 265 11.23 -2.24 -36.98
N TYR A 266 11.01 -2.65 -35.73
CA TYR A 266 10.93 -1.74 -34.59
C TYR A 266 11.51 -2.34 -33.32
N TRP A 267 11.81 -1.49 -32.37
CA TRP A 267 12.21 -1.86 -31.01
C TRP A 267 11.02 -1.71 -30.07
N MET A 268 10.84 -2.62 -29.11
CA MET A 268 9.76 -2.52 -28.13
C MET A 268 10.22 -2.95 -26.74
N LEU A 269 9.52 -2.40 -25.74
CA LEU A 269 9.66 -2.78 -24.34
C LEU A 269 8.30 -2.67 -23.65
N PRO A 270 7.59 -3.79 -23.43
CA PRO A 270 6.42 -3.81 -22.55
C PRO A 270 6.86 -3.57 -21.11
N MET A 271 6.21 -2.64 -20.43
CA MET A 271 6.64 -2.20 -19.12
C MET A 271 5.45 -1.80 -18.26
N TYR A 272 5.47 -2.16 -17.00
CA TYR A 272 4.63 -1.55 -15.98
C TYR A 272 5.27 -0.23 -15.54
N LEU A 273 4.48 0.80 -15.49
CA LEU A 273 4.84 2.09 -14.92
C LEU A 273 3.81 2.48 -13.87
N ARG A 274 4.26 3.02 -12.75
CA ARG A 274 3.38 3.67 -11.78
C ARG A 274 2.60 4.79 -12.44
N GLU A 275 1.38 5.05 -11.99
CA GLU A 275 0.63 6.22 -12.43
C GLU A 275 1.38 7.52 -12.13
N GLY A 276 1.33 8.44 -13.08
CA GLY A 276 2.02 9.72 -13.02
C GLY A 276 2.58 10.15 -14.37
N THR A 277 3.35 11.22 -14.38
CA THR A 277 4.08 11.71 -15.54
C THR A 277 5.50 11.17 -15.55
N HIS A 278 5.91 10.61 -16.69
CA HIS A 278 7.23 10.03 -16.88
C HIS A 278 7.92 10.68 -18.08
N ALA A 279 9.09 11.25 -17.81
CA ALA A 279 9.99 11.74 -18.84
C ALA A 279 10.94 10.62 -19.28
N TYR A 280 11.22 10.50 -20.58
CA TYR A 280 12.07 9.45 -21.13
C TYR A 280 12.79 9.83 -22.42
N LYS A 281 13.83 9.07 -22.76
CA LYS A 281 14.53 9.05 -24.05
C LYS A 281 14.92 7.61 -24.39
N PHE A 282 15.11 7.37 -25.68
CA PHE A 282 15.78 6.16 -26.15
C PHE A 282 17.29 6.38 -26.24
N ILE A 283 18.06 5.33 -26.06
CA ILE A 283 19.52 5.33 -26.28
C ILE A 283 19.80 4.33 -27.40
N VAL A 284 20.09 4.86 -28.59
CA VAL A 284 20.36 4.08 -29.79
C VAL A 284 21.87 4.05 -30.03
N ASP A 285 22.51 2.91 -29.88
CA ASP A 285 23.95 2.74 -30.01
C ASP A 285 24.74 3.86 -29.30
N GLN A 286 24.37 4.21 -28.08
CA GLN A 286 24.89 5.24 -27.17
C GLN A 286 24.39 6.68 -27.44
N ALA A 287 23.68 6.95 -28.53
CA ALA A 287 23.11 8.27 -28.80
C ALA A 287 21.72 8.41 -28.10
N TRP A 288 21.54 9.51 -27.39
CA TRP A 288 20.26 9.87 -26.76
C TRP A 288 19.31 10.44 -27.80
N VAL A 289 18.13 9.80 -27.94
CA VAL A 289 17.14 10.13 -28.97
C VAL A 289 15.78 10.38 -28.33
N LEU A 290 15.13 11.48 -28.68
CA LEU A 290 13.73 11.70 -28.36
C LEU A 290 12.85 10.67 -29.10
N ASP A 291 11.71 10.34 -28.53
CA ASP A 291 10.72 9.55 -29.25
C ASP A 291 10.16 10.36 -30.44
N PRO A 292 10.40 9.92 -31.67
CA PRO A 292 9.94 10.64 -32.86
C PRO A 292 8.41 10.60 -33.03
N GLU A 293 7.74 9.59 -32.45
CA GLU A 293 6.29 9.43 -32.54
C GLU A 293 5.54 10.15 -31.41
N ASN A 294 6.24 10.54 -30.33
CA ASN A 294 5.64 11.26 -29.23
C ASN A 294 5.73 12.77 -29.44
N LYS A 295 4.57 13.40 -29.60
CA LYS A 295 4.46 14.87 -29.78
C LYS A 295 4.66 15.63 -28.46
N LEU A 296 4.40 14.98 -27.32
CA LEU A 296 4.51 15.63 -26.01
C LEU A 296 5.98 15.63 -25.57
N LYS A 297 6.55 16.81 -25.56
CA LYS A 297 7.94 17.07 -25.15
C LYS A 297 7.93 18.16 -24.09
N ARG A 298 8.82 18.05 -23.12
CA ARG A 298 8.99 19.09 -22.09
C ARG A 298 10.46 19.42 -21.93
N PRO A 299 10.79 20.68 -21.62
CA PRO A 299 12.16 21.09 -21.28
C PRO A 299 12.66 20.26 -20.09
N ASP A 300 13.96 19.98 -20.07
CA ASP A 300 14.61 19.27 -18.94
C ASP A 300 15.25 20.24 -17.93
N GLY A 301 15.10 21.54 -18.13
CA GLY A 301 15.71 22.58 -17.31
C GLY A 301 17.16 22.90 -17.67
N SER A 302 17.78 22.13 -18.59
CA SER A 302 19.18 22.28 -19.01
C SER A 302 19.31 22.68 -20.49
N GLY A 303 18.23 23.16 -21.08
CA GLY A 303 18.18 23.58 -22.49
C GLY A 303 17.86 22.46 -23.47
N ASN A 304 17.60 21.23 -23.02
CA ASN A 304 17.17 20.12 -23.84
C ASN A 304 15.70 19.76 -23.58
N PHE A 305 15.21 18.74 -24.29
CA PHE A 305 13.86 18.24 -24.14
C PHE A 305 13.88 16.76 -23.80
N ASN A 306 12.83 16.30 -23.11
CA ASN A 306 12.48 14.92 -22.91
C ASN A 306 11.14 14.61 -23.58
N SER A 307 10.97 13.41 -24.09
CA SER A 307 9.66 12.86 -24.42
C SER A 307 8.91 12.55 -23.12
N VAL A 308 7.61 12.76 -23.08
CA VAL A 308 6.81 12.65 -21.84
C VAL A 308 5.58 11.80 -22.09
N ILE A 309 5.25 10.89 -21.17
CA ILE A 309 3.98 10.20 -21.10
C ILE A 309 3.30 10.43 -19.76
N GLY A 310 1.98 10.44 -19.75
CA GLY A 310 1.18 10.48 -18.53
C GLY A 310 0.30 9.24 -18.43
N LEU A 311 0.32 8.59 -17.29
CA LEU A 311 -0.51 7.44 -16.93
C LEU A 311 -1.28 7.76 -15.67
N GLY A 312 -2.62 7.76 -15.72
CA GLY A 312 -3.47 8.10 -14.59
C GLY A 312 -4.30 9.37 -14.84
N ASP A 313 -4.67 10.08 -13.79
CA ASP A 313 -5.59 11.20 -13.87
C ASP A 313 -4.89 12.52 -14.21
N THR A 314 -5.55 13.32 -15.05
CA THR A 314 -5.08 14.66 -15.37
C THR A 314 -5.57 15.65 -14.32
N VAL A 315 -4.65 16.27 -13.62
CA VAL A 315 -4.89 17.40 -12.72
C VAL A 315 -4.69 18.69 -13.49
N VAL A 316 -5.65 19.61 -13.38
CA VAL A 316 -5.57 20.93 -13.99
C VAL A 316 -5.26 21.96 -12.93
N PHE A 317 -4.02 22.43 -12.91
CA PHE A 317 -3.60 23.53 -12.04
C PHE A 317 -3.99 24.87 -12.67
N ARG A 318 -4.60 25.77 -11.89
CA ARG A 318 -5.06 27.09 -12.34
C ARG A 318 -4.64 28.15 -11.35
N LEU A 319 -4.07 29.24 -11.89
CA LEU A 319 -3.80 30.46 -11.14
C LEU A 319 -4.60 31.58 -11.74
N LYS A 320 -5.59 32.14 -10.99
CA LYS A 320 -6.40 33.25 -11.43
C LYS A 320 -5.63 34.56 -11.29
N GLY A 321 -5.91 35.51 -12.21
CA GLY A 321 -5.27 36.84 -12.21
C GLY A 321 -3.89 36.84 -12.88
N TYR A 322 -3.05 37.77 -12.46
CA TYR A 322 -1.70 37.99 -12.99
C TYR A 322 -1.66 38.26 -14.50
N PRO A 323 -2.52 39.19 -15.04
CA PRO A 323 -2.63 39.43 -16.49
C PRO A 323 -1.31 39.98 -17.08
N ASN A 324 -0.50 40.65 -16.29
CA ASN A 324 0.74 41.29 -16.71
C ASN A 324 1.99 40.42 -16.48
N ALA A 325 1.83 39.24 -15.87
CA ALA A 325 2.96 38.36 -15.67
C ALA A 325 3.53 37.88 -17.03
N LYS A 326 4.85 37.84 -17.12
CA LYS A 326 5.60 37.35 -18.29
C LYS A 326 5.70 35.83 -18.29
N SER A 327 5.78 35.24 -17.11
CA SER A 327 5.94 33.81 -16.95
C SER A 327 5.30 33.34 -15.64
N VAL A 328 4.59 32.22 -15.71
CA VAL A 328 4.13 31.50 -14.54
C VAL A 328 4.59 30.04 -14.67
N ILE A 329 5.21 29.52 -13.62
CA ILE A 329 5.75 28.16 -13.56
C ILE A 329 5.06 27.43 -12.40
N LEU A 330 4.67 26.20 -12.62
CA LEU A 330 4.25 25.26 -11.58
C LEU A 330 5.46 24.44 -11.13
N SER A 331 5.70 24.36 -9.85
CA SER A 331 6.81 23.54 -9.30
C SER A 331 6.35 22.83 -8.03
N GLY A 332 6.79 21.59 -7.84
CA GLY A 332 6.35 20.79 -6.71
C GLY A 332 7.11 19.47 -6.57
N THR A 333 6.70 18.67 -5.59
CA THR A 333 7.31 17.34 -5.33
C THR A 333 7.22 16.41 -6.53
N PHE A 334 6.20 16.57 -7.38
CA PHE A 334 5.98 15.75 -8.58
C PHE A 334 7.00 15.97 -9.70
N ASN A 335 7.74 17.08 -9.67
CA ASN A 335 8.81 17.37 -10.63
C ASN A 335 10.14 17.75 -9.94
N ALA A 336 10.31 17.28 -8.68
CA ALA A 336 11.49 17.54 -7.85
C ALA A 336 11.82 19.05 -7.75
N TRP A 337 10.78 19.88 -7.71
CA TRP A 337 10.90 21.35 -7.62
C TRP A 337 11.69 21.99 -8.78
N ASN A 338 11.70 21.33 -9.96
CA ASN A 338 12.35 21.87 -11.15
C ASN A 338 11.60 23.09 -11.69
N THR A 339 12.26 24.23 -11.71
CA THR A 339 11.69 25.51 -12.17
C THR A 339 11.81 25.72 -13.68
N GLY A 340 12.49 24.84 -14.39
CA GLY A 340 12.72 24.92 -15.83
C GLY A 340 11.82 24.01 -16.68
N GLU A 341 10.78 23.39 -16.09
CA GLU A 341 10.01 22.36 -16.77
C GLU A 341 8.54 22.72 -17.04
N LEU A 342 7.82 23.16 -16.03
CA LEU A 342 6.35 23.26 -16.08
C LEU A 342 5.86 24.69 -16.23
N PHE A 343 6.10 25.26 -17.41
CA PHE A 343 5.60 26.58 -17.78
C PHE A 343 4.10 26.51 -18.02
N MET A 344 3.34 27.37 -17.34
CA MET A 344 1.89 27.45 -17.47
C MET A 344 1.50 28.24 -18.73
N GLU A 345 0.39 27.86 -19.32
CA GLU A 345 -0.21 28.57 -20.45
C GLU A 345 -1.10 29.70 -19.96
N LYS A 346 -1.00 30.87 -20.60
CA LYS A 346 -1.86 31.98 -20.30
C LYS A 346 -3.23 31.76 -20.94
N ILE A 347 -4.27 31.87 -20.12
CA ILE A 347 -5.68 31.74 -20.55
C ILE A 347 -6.46 33.01 -20.21
N SER A 348 -7.71 33.11 -20.66
CA SER A 348 -8.60 34.17 -20.21
C SER A 348 -8.80 34.12 -18.70
N GLY A 349 -8.42 35.23 -18.02
CA GLY A 349 -8.54 35.35 -16.56
C GLY A 349 -7.42 34.69 -15.70
N GLY A 350 -6.35 34.18 -16.31
CA GLY A 350 -5.25 33.62 -15.54
C GLY A 350 -4.31 32.70 -16.30
N TRP A 351 -3.84 31.65 -15.62
CA TRP A 351 -2.86 30.71 -16.11
C TRP A 351 -3.31 29.27 -15.80
N GLN A 352 -2.96 28.33 -16.67
CA GLN A 352 -3.37 26.93 -16.56
C GLN A 352 -2.24 26.00 -17.00
N LEU A 353 -2.16 24.84 -16.35
CA LEU A 353 -1.32 23.73 -16.77
C LEU A 353 -2.01 22.40 -16.42
N SER A 354 -2.07 21.50 -17.39
CA SER A 354 -2.53 20.13 -17.19
C SER A 354 -1.34 19.20 -16.94
N TYR A 355 -1.40 18.41 -15.87
CA TYR A 355 -0.34 17.48 -15.49
C TYR A 355 -0.92 16.17 -14.98
N VAL A 356 -0.36 15.05 -15.40
CA VAL A 356 -0.85 13.73 -14.99
C VAL A 356 -0.14 13.31 -13.70
N LEU A 357 -0.93 12.99 -12.68
CA LEU A 357 -0.44 12.51 -11.39
C LEU A 357 -1.11 11.19 -11.04
N GLY A 358 -0.40 10.32 -10.35
CA GLY A 358 -0.97 9.14 -9.69
C GLY A 358 -1.55 9.50 -8.32
N PRO A 359 -2.23 8.54 -7.65
CA PRO A 359 -2.66 8.70 -6.27
C PRO A 359 -1.49 9.04 -5.35
N GLY A 360 -1.67 10.02 -4.47
CA GLY A 360 -0.58 10.44 -3.59
C GLY A 360 -0.75 11.84 -3.01
N ASN A 361 0.22 12.22 -2.21
CA ASN A 361 0.32 13.53 -1.59
C ASN A 361 1.38 14.35 -2.28
N TYR A 362 1.04 15.57 -2.66
CA TYR A 362 1.90 16.45 -3.41
C TYR A 362 1.95 17.84 -2.78
N GLU A 363 3.13 18.40 -2.71
CA GLU A 363 3.35 19.80 -2.36
C GLU A 363 3.72 20.58 -3.61
N TYR A 364 3.22 21.81 -3.73
CA TYR A 364 3.49 22.65 -4.89
C TYR A 364 3.39 24.15 -4.59
N LYS A 365 3.99 24.94 -5.46
CA LYS A 365 3.88 26.40 -5.54
C LYS A 365 3.79 26.85 -6.98
N PHE A 366 3.28 28.06 -7.15
CA PHE A 366 3.45 28.81 -8.39
C PHE A 366 4.67 29.73 -8.29
N ILE A 367 5.30 30.00 -9.41
CA ILE A 367 6.39 30.98 -9.53
C ILE A 367 5.96 32.00 -10.56
N VAL A 368 5.63 33.22 -10.12
CA VAL A 368 5.17 34.30 -10.98
C VAL A 368 6.29 35.31 -11.15
N ASP A 369 6.82 35.41 -12.37
CA ASP A 369 7.97 36.28 -12.69
C ASP A 369 9.13 36.12 -11.69
N GLY A 370 9.43 34.86 -11.30
CA GLY A 370 10.49 34.51 -10.36
C GLY A 370 10.08 34.52 -8.88
N ASN A 371 8.89 34.98 -8.52
CA ASN A 371 8.44 35.04 -7.13
C ASN A 371 7.60 33.81 -6.77
N TRP A 372 8.04 33.09 -5.74
CA TRP A 372 7.35 31.90 -5.23
C TRP A 372 6.11 32.28 -4.43
N MET A 373 5.02 31.59 -4.67
CA MET A 373 3.76 31.76 -3.95
C MET A 373 2.99 30.46 -3.82
N ILE A 374 2.25 30.31 -2.73
CA ILE A 374 1.27 29.25 -2.57
C ILE A 374 0.06 29.50 -3.50
N ASP A 375 -0.69 28.44 -3.77
CA ASP A 375 -1.95 28.55 -4.50
C ASP A 375 -3.02 29.23 -3.63
N PRO A 376 -3.48 30.43 -3.97
CA PRO A 376 -4.47 31.14 -3.17
C PRO A 376 -5.87 30.49 -3.20
N ALA A 377 -6.10 29.56 -4.12
CA ALA A 377 -7.36 28.82 -4.21
C ALA A 377 -7.34 27.51 -3.41
N ASN A 378 -6.16 27.07 -2.93
CA ASN A 378 -6.01 25.84 -2.17
C ASN A 378 -5.80 26.15 -0.68
N LEU A 379 -6.77 25.79 0.15
CA LEU A 379 -6.72 26.02 1.59
C LEU A 379 -5.85 25.01 2.35
N ASN A 380 -5.54 23.86 1.73
CA ASN A 380 -4.70 22.85 2.34
C ASN A 380 -3.23 23.20 2.12
N THR A 381 -2.50 23.32 3.20
CA THR A 381 -1.08 23.71 3.17
C THR A 381 -0.23 22.84 4.07
N THR A 382 1.06 22.82 3.75
CA THR A 382 2.11 22.21 4.59
C THR A 382 3.15 23.26 4.95
N GLY A 383 3.86 23.06 6.07
CA GLY A 383 4.89 23.99 6.50
C GLY A 383 4.38 25.35 6.98
N GLU A 384 5.30 26.28 7.24
CA GLU A 384 5.00 27.62 7.75
C GLU A 384 5.88 28.69 7.11
N GLY A 385 5.35 29.92 7.06
CA GLY A 385 6.06 31.10 6.58
C GLY A 385 6.59 30.89 5.17
N VAL A 386 7.88 31.12 4.96
CA VAL A 386 8.53 30.97 3.65
C VAL A 386 8.60 29.52 3.16
N PHE A 387 8.50 28.55 4.09
CA PHE A 387 8.48 27.12 3.81
C PHE A 387 7.08 26.57 3.56
N GLN A 388 6.04 27.40 3.66
CA GLN A 388 4.67 26.98 3.42
C GLN A 388 4.49 26.58 1.96
N ASN A 389 3.88 25.41 1.69
CA ASN A 389 3.54 24.90 0.37
C ASN A 389 2.02 24.65 0.27
N SER A 390 1.46 24.72 -0.90
CA SER A 390 0.12 24.20 -1.16
C SER A 390 0.16 22.68 -1.16
N PHE A 391 -0.85 22.04 -0.59
CA PHE A 391 -0.92 20.57 -0.46
C PHE A 391 -2.09 19.99 -1.26
N LEU A 392 -1.80 18.98 -2.06
CA LEU A 392 -2.78 18.25 -2.87
C LEU A 392 -2.72 16.75 -2.50
N ALA A 393 -3.80 16.24 -1.90
CA ALA A 393 -4.02 14.81 -1.74
C ALA A 393 -4.87 14.30 -2.91
N LEU A 394 -4.22 13.73 -3.93
CA LEU A 394 -4.92 13.18 -5.09
C LEU A 394 -5.44 11.78 -4.77
N LYS A 395 -6.75 11.56 -4.99
CA LYS A 395 -7.46 10.33 -4.58
C LYS A 395 -7.27 10.02 -3.10
N SER A 396 -7.39 11.07 -2.25
CA SER A 396 -7.34 10.89 -0.80
C SER A 396 -8.30 9.77 -0.38
N ASN A 397 -7.78 8.82 0.37
CA ASN A 397 -8.56 7.70 0.90
C ASN A 397 -8.82 7.82 2.40
N TYR A 398 -8.30 8.85 3.02
CA TYR A 398 -8.57 9.18 4.41
C TYR A 398 -8.65 10.70 4.63
N GLU A 399 -9.49 11.11 5.58
CA GLU A 399 -9.58 12.49 6.03
C GLU A 399 -9.52 12.53 7.55
N PHE A 400 -8.45 13.08 8.10
CA PHE A 400 -8.38 13.36 9.53
C PHE A 400 -9.39 14.43 9.90
N ARG A 401 -10.13 14.23 10.99
CA ARG A 401 -11.18 15.12 11.47
C ARG A 401 -11.04 15.36 12.95
N LEU A 402 -11.21 16.63 13.36
CA LEU A 402 -11.28 17.00 14.76
C LEU A 402 -12.51 17.89 14.96
N ASP A 403 -13.58 17.32 15.51
CA ASP A 403 -14.87 17.99 15.72
C ASP A 403 -14.88 18.85 17.00
N LYS A 404 -13.91 18.62 17.88
CA LYS A 404 -13.72 19.39 19.10
C LYS A 404 -12.79 20.59 18.83
N TYR A 405 -12.71 21.50 19.78
CA TYR A 405 -11.87 22.70 19.72
C TYR A 405 -12.25 23.73 18.63
N PRO A 406 -13.55 24.15 18.61
CA PRO A 406 -14.01 25.13 17.61
C PRO A 406 -13.33 26.49 17.75
N ASP A 407 -12.82 26.84 18.96
CA ASP A 407 -12.17 28.12 19.22
C ASP A 407 -10.64 28.08 19.05
N ALA A 408 -10.07 26.94 18.72
CA ALA A 408 -8.64 26.83 18.48
C ALA A 408 -8.22 27.73 17.30
N LYS A 409 -7.05 28.36 17.46
CA LYS A 409 -6.47 29.24 16.43
C LYS A 409 -5.73 28.43 15.37
N ARG A 410 -5.14 27.31 15.81
CA ARG A 410 -4.33 26.45 14.95
C ARG A 410 -4.39 25.01 15.40
N VAL A 411 -4.61 24.13 14.46
CA VAL A 411 -4.50 22.67 14.65
C VAL A 411 -3.53 22.11 13.60
N THR A 412 -2.56 21.33 14.07
CA THR A 412 -1.67 20.57 13.18
C THR A 412 -1.77 19.09 13.48
N LEU A 413 -1.39 18.29 12.49
CA LEU A 413 -1.42 16.85 12.52
C LEU A 413 0.01 16.32 12.33
N ALA A 414 0.47 15.48 13.26
CA ALA A 414 1.75 14.81 13.14
C ALA A 414 1.61 13.31 13.40
N GLY A 415 2.39 12.53 12.68
CA GLY A 415 2.37 11.08 12.77
C GLY A 415 3.46 10.43 11.92
N THR A 416 3.43 9.10 11.87
CA THR A 416 4.40 8.32 11.10
C THR A 416 4.40 8.65 9.60
N PHE A 417 3.30 9.17 9.07
CA PHE A 417 3.15 9.57 7.66
C PHE A 417 3.91 10.86 7.28
N ASN A 418 4.30 11.70 8.24
CA ASN A 418 5.07 12.92 8.00
C ASN A 418 6.32 13.03 8.89
N GLY A 419 6.82 11.89 9.41
CA GLY A 419 8.00 11.86 10.28
C GLY A 419 7.80 12.59 11.61
N TRP A 420 6.56 12.73 12.09
CA TRP A 420 6.22 13.47 13.31
C TRP A 420 6.54 14.97 13.26
N ASP A 421 6.63 15.53 12.04
CA ASP A 421 6.79 16.99 11.89
C ASP A 421 5.50 17.71 12.31
N GLU A 422 5.56 18.35 13.46
CA GLU A 422 4.43 19.01 14.11
C GLU A 422 3.99 20.32 13.43
N ASN A 423 4.79 20.84 12.53
CA ASN A 423 4.53 22.10 11.83
C ASN A 423 4.13 21.88 10.37
N ASN A 424 4.25 20.65 9.87
CA ASN A 424 4.08 20.37 8.45
C ASN A 424 2.59 20.34 8.05
N PHE A 425 1.76 19.49 8.64
CA PHE A 425 0.37 19.35 8.22
C PHE A 425 -0.55 20.27 9.03
N VAL A 426 -0.90 21.42 8.43
CA VAL A 426 -1.82 22.39 9.03
C VAL A 426 -3.25 22.05 8.62
N MET A 427 -4.10 21.76 9.60
CA MET A 427 -5.49 21.41 9.35
C MET A 427 -6.31 22.63 8.92
N THR A 428 -7.22 22.42 7.98
CA THR A 428 -8.14 23.45 7.52
C THR A 428 -9.42 23.41 8.35
N LYS A 429 -9.86 24.60 8.82
CA LYS A 429 -11.12 24.73 9.53
C LYS A 429 -12.26 25.03 8.55
N LYS A 430 -13.27 24.17 8.54
CA LYS A 430 -14.47 24.33 7.73
C LYS A 430 -15.69 23.96 8.58
N ASP A 431 -16.70 24.84 8.59
CA ASP A 431 -17.95 24.63 9.32
C ASP A 431 -17.75 24.24 10.82
N GLY A 432 -16.78 24.88 11.49
CA GLY A 432 -16.46 24.63 12.89
C GLY A 432 -15.63 23.36 13.15
N ARG A 433 -15.32 22.61 12.13
CA ARG A 433 -14.57 21.34 12.18
C ARG A 433 -13.20 21.50 11.55
N TRP A 434 -12.20 20.86 12.10
CA TRP A 434 -10.86 20.79 11.52
C TRP A 434 -10.73 19.52 10.67
N THR A 435 -10.24 19.67 9.44
CA THR A 435 -10.06 18.55 8.50
C THR A 435 -8.71 18.60 7.80
N PHE A 436 -8.19 17.42 7.44
CA PHE A 436 -7.00 17.28 6.62
C PHE A 436 -7.13 16.03 5.75
N PRO A 437 -7.40 16.17 4.44
CA PRO A 437 -7.45 15.04 3.52
C PRO A 437 -6.03 14.55 3.22
N ILE A 438 -5.85 13.22 3.13
CA ILE A 438 -4.55 12.61 2.86
C ILE A 438 -4.73 11.32 2.06
N TYR A 439 -3.75 10.99 1.24
CA TYR A 439 -3.61 9.66 0.66
C TYR A 439 -2.64 8.85 1.52
N LEU A 440 -3.11 7.76 2.08
CA LEU A 440 -2.31 6.84 2.89
C LEU A 440 -2.23 5.49 2.20
N LYS A 441 -1.04 4.90 2.18
CA LYS A 441 -0.85 3.53 1.72
C LYS A 441 -1.44 2.57 2.76
N PRO A 442 -1.80 1.33 2.37
CA PRO A 442 -2.17 0.33 3.35
C PRO A 442 -1.10 0.16 4.43
N GLY A 443 -1.53 0.05 5.68
CA GLY A 443 -0.61 -0.11 6.80
C GLY A 443 -1.08 0.56 8.09
N LYS A 444 -0.27 0.41 9.12
CA LYS A 444 -0.48 1.03 10.43
C LYS A 444 0.19 2.39 10.48
N TYR A 445 -0.55 3.37 10.99
CA TYR A 445 -0.07 4.71 11.26
C TYR A 445 -0.33 5.09 12.71
N THR A 446 0.60 5.84 13.31
CA THR A 446 0.40 6.45 14.62
C THR A 446 0.44 7.95 14.47
N TYR A 447 -0.43 8.66 15.19
CA TYR A 447 -0.58 10.11 15.05
C TYR A 447 -1.12 10.79 16.29
N LYS A 448 -0.98 12.12 16.32
CA LYS A 448 -1.61 13.03 17.27
C LYS A 448 -1.99 14.34 16.59
N PHE A 449 -2.95 15.02 17.19
CA PHE A 449 -3.18 16.44 16.91
C PHE A 449 -2.36 17.32 17.84
N LYS A 450 -1.98 18.50 17.36
CA LYS A 450 -1.42 19.58 18.16
C LYS A 450 -2.34 20.80 18.07
N VAL A 451 -3.07 21.09 19.14
CA VAL A 451 -4.07 22.15 19.22
C VAL A 451 -3.49 23.31 20.01
N ASP A 452 -3.30 24.47 19.38
CA ASP A 452 -2.69 25.67 19.99
C ASP A 452 -1.43 25.33 20.81
N GLY A 453 -0.57 24.48 20.23
CA GLY A 453 0.69 24.05 20.83
C GLY A 453 0.60 22.86 21.79
N LYS A 454 -0.58 22.33 22.11
CA LYS A 454 -0.76 21.20 23.02
C LYS A 454 -1.04 19.91 22.26
N TRP A 455 -0.29 18.87 22.57
CA TRP A 455 -0.51 17.53 22.02
C TRP A 455 -1.74 16.87 22.63
N ILE A 456 -2.59 16.32 21.77
CA ILE A 456 -3.78 15.55 22.17
C ILE A 456 -3.88 14.28 21.34
N LEU A 457 -4.44 13.23 21.94
CA LEU A 457 -4.94 12.09 21.20
C LEU A 457 -6.18 12.49 20.41
N ASP A 458 -6.47 11.77 19.36
CA ASP A 458 -7.72 11.93 18.62
C ASP A 458 -8.91 11.50 19.50
N PRO A 459 -9.76 12.44 19.89
CA PRO A 459 -10.91 12.10 20.74
C PRO A 459 -12.02 11.35 20.01
N GLY A 460 -11.94 11.24 18.69
CA GLY A 460 -12.84 10.43 17.84
C GLY A 460 -12.32 9.03 17.55
N ASN A 461 -11.08 8.71 17.99
CA ASN A 461 -10.46 7.41 17.75
C ASN A 461 -10.17 6.70 19.07
N GLU A 462 -10.81 5.55 19.28
CA GLU A 462 -10.63 4.74 20.49
C GLU A 462 -9.32 3.92 20.47
N LEU A 463 -8.71 3.76 19.32
CA LEU A 463 -7.46 3.01 19.18
C LEU A 463 -6.26 3.90 19.46
N TRP A 464 -5.45 3.49 20.44
CA TRP A 464 -4.20 4.17 20.77
C TRP A 464 -3.17 3.20 21.35
N GLU A 465 -1.92 3.59 21.30
CA GLU A 465 -0.79 2.84 21.89
C GLU A 465 0.13 3.76 22.68
N ASN A 466 0.86 3.19 23.63
CA ASN A 466 1.86 3.93 24.37
C ASN A 466 3.04 4.35 23.46
N ASN A 467 3.59 5.52 23.74
CA ASN A 467 4.83 5.97 23.10
C ASN A 467 5.99 6.05 24.11
N GLU A 468 7.18 6.33 23.62
CA GLU A 468 8.41 6.43 24.40
C GLU A 468 8.38 7.56 25.47
N TYR A 469 7.46 8.52 25.35
CA TYR A 469 7.32 9.65 26.27
C TYR A 469 6.30 9.39 27.40
N GLY A 470 5.82 8.16 27.55
CA GLY A 470 4.81 7.80 28.57
C GLY A 470 3.42 8.39 28.30
N THR A 471 3.18 8.90 27.08
CA THR A 471 1.88 9.34 26.57
C THR A 471 1.37 8.37 25.51
N GLY A 472 0.14 8.53 25.02
CA GLY A 472 -0.37 7.69 23.96
C GLY A 472 -0.15 8.30 22.56
N ASN A 473 -0.26 7.49 21.51
CA ASN A 473 -0.49 7.90 20.13
C ASN A 473 -1.77 7.25 19.63
N SER A 474 -2.62 7.98 18.92
CA SER A 474 -3.76 7.39 18.23
C SER A 474 -3.28 6.48 17.10
N VAL A 475 -3.98 5.37 16.87
CA VAL A 475 -3.61 4.35 15.88
C VAL A 475 -4.65 4.32 14.76
N LEU A 476 -4.17 4.36 13.53
CA LEU A 476 -4.98 4.24 12.33
C LEU A 476 -4.47 3.08 11.47
N TRP A 477 -5.39 2.25 11.01
CA TRP A 477 -5.13 1.22 10.02
C TRP A 477 -5.79 1.58 8.70
N ILE A 478 -5.03 1.53 7.61
CA ILE A 478 -5.53 1.65 6.25
C ILE A 478 -5.54 0.27 5.62
N GLU A 479 -6.72 -0.16 5.22
CA GLU A 479 -6.90 -1.46 4.58
C GLU A 479 -6.41 -1.46 3.13
N PRO A 480 -5.94 -2.61 2.64
CA PRO A 480 -5.68 -2.80 1.23
C PRO A 480 -6.95 -2.64 0.38
N GLY A 481 -6.92 -1.69 -0.59
CA GLY A 481 -8.05 -1.46 -1.51
C GLY A 481 -9.13 -0.51 -0.99
N SER A 482 -8.89 0.19 0.12
CA SER A 482 -9.71 1.32 0.58
C SER A 482 -9.48 2.59 -0.22
#